data_7a819c9cd090ad6ba9c4066132b552ae
#
_entry.id   7a819c9cd090ad6ba9c4066132b552ae
#
_cell.length_a   1.000
_cell.length_b   1.000
_cell.length_c   1.000
_cell.angle_alpha   90.00
_cell.angle_beta   90.00
_cell.angle_gamma   90.00
#
_symmetry.space_group_name_H-M   'P 1'
#
loop_
_entity.id
_entity.type
_entity.pdbx_description
1 polymer ?
#
loop_
_entity_poly.entity_id
_entity_poly.type
_entity_poly.pdbx_seq_one_letter_code
_entity_poly.pdbx_strand_id
1 'polypeptide(L)'
;MNRPTFLRRSTALLLTLVLMVCAALPGFAAYQMPIQTASDTESVYLFNLDTGKPILRQNSDQQRYIASLTKMMTALLFLESGKDMNAEITIPTSLTQEFKDIQNANGSTMNLRIGETVRRIDLLYGLLLSLIHI
;
A
#
# COMPACT_ATOMS: atom_id res chain seq x y z
N MET A 1 42.00 58.39 -12.40
CA MET A 1 41.89 57.42 -11.34
C MET A 1 40.50 56.77 -11.41
N ASN A 2 40.37 55.59 -12.09
CA ASN A 2 39.10 54.94 -12.39
C ASN A 2 38.73 53.86 -11.33
N ARG A 3 38.44 54.27 -10.11
CA ARG A 3 37.97 53.38 -9.06
C ARG A 3 36.48 52.98 -9.11
N PRO A 4 35.53 53.69 -9.74
CA PRO A 4 34.12 53.34 -9.69
C PRO A 4 33.71 52.16 -10.61
N THR A 5 34.48 51.88 -11.67
CA THR A 5 34.12 50.85 -12.65
C THR A 5 34.44 49.44 -12.16
N PHE A 6 35.47 49.25 -11.35
CA PHE A 6 35.83 47.95 -10.78
C PHE A 6 34.82 47.49 -9.71
N LEU A 7 34.41 48.40 -8.83
CA LEU A 7 33.41 48.11 -7.81
C LEU A 7 32.05 47.74 -8.42
N ARG A 8 31.62 48.45 -9.46
CA ARG A 8 30.36 48.15 -10.19
C ARG A 8 30.39 46.80 -10.90
N ARG A 9 31.54 46.40 -11.45
CA ARG A 9 31.71 45.07 -12.09
C ARG A 9 31.74 43.95 -11.09
N SER A 10 32.39 44.11 -9.95
CA SER A 10 32.41 43.09 -8.88
C SER A 10 31.05 42.92 -8.21
N THR A 11 30.30 44.00 -7.98
CA THR A 11 28.92 43.90 -7.44
C THR A 11 27.98 43.28 -8.45
N ALA A 12 28.09 43.55 -9.75
CA ALA A 12 27.29 42.92 -10.78
C ALA A 12 27.58 41.41 -10.86
N LEU A 13 28.84 40.99 -10.81
CA LEU A 13 29.24 39.59 -10.79
C LEU A 13 28.72 38.84 -9.53
N LEU A 14 28.77 39.49 -8.38
CA LEU A 14 28.27 38.91 -7.13
C LEU A 14 26.75 38.76 -7.18
N LEU A 15 26.03 39.72 -7.74
CA LEU A 15 24.57 39.66 -7.88
C LEU A 15 24.15 38.59 -8.86
N THR A 16 24.85 38.42 -9.99
CA THR A 16 24.56 37.33 -10.94
C THR A 16 24.84 35.95 -10.35
N LEU A 17 25.90 35.81 -9.54
CA LEU A 17 26.22 34.56 -8.86
C LEU A 17 25.14 34.20 -7.83
N VAL A 18 24.68 35.17 -7.04
CA VAL A 18 23.60 34.98 -6.07
C VAL A 18 22.29 34.59 -6.77
N LEU A 19 21.95 35.27 -7.88
CA LEU A 19 20.76 34.92 -8.66
C LEU A 19 20.85 33.51 -9.28
N MET A 20 22.03 33.09 -9.76
CA MET A 20 22.26 31.73 -10.26
C MET A 20 22.09 30.68 -9.15
N VAL A 21 22.63 30.95 -7.97
CA VAL A 21 22.50 30.02 -6.82
C VAL A 21 21.04 29.93 -6.37
N CYS A 22 20.32 31.06 -6.32
CA CYS A 22 18.88 31.05 -5.98
C CYS A 22 18.01 30.33 -7.03
N ALA A 23 18.37 30.42 -8.32
CA ALA A 23 17.69 29.70 -9.40
C ALA A 23 18.00 28.18 -9.44
N ALA A 24 19.17 27.79 -8.91
CA ALA A 24 19.58 26.38 -8.83
C ALA A 24 19.03 25.67 -7.62
N LEU A 25 18.44 26.38 -6.64
CA LEU A 25 17.75 25.73 -5.55
C LEU A 25 16.47 25.07 -6.12
N PRO A 26 16.35 23.73 -6.08
CA PRO A 26 15.12 23.09 -6.48
C PRO A 26 14.01 23.65 -5.61
N GLY A 27 13.08 24.33 -6.22
CA GLY A 27 11.84 24.75 -5.54
C GLY A 27 11.14 23.47 -5.11
N PHE A 28 11.31 23.06 -3.87
CA PHE A 28 10.46 22.08 -3.24
C PHE A 28 9.07 22.70 -3.11
N ALA A 29 8.35 22.79 -4.22
CA ALA A 29 6.91 22.90 -4.15
C ALA A 29 6.43 21.60 -3.50
N ALA A 30 6.23 21.63 -2.20
CA ALA A 30 5.53 20.58 -1.50
C ALA A 30 4.12 20.55 -2.13
N TYR A 31 3.92 19.64 -3.07
CA TYR A 31 2.59 19.37 -3.62
C TYR A 31 1.75 18.83 -2.46
N GLN A 32 1.00 19.73 -1.86
CA GLN A 32 -0.02 19.32 -0.89
C GLN A 32 -1.21 18.81 -1.72
N MET A 33 -1.30 17.51 -1.82
CA MET A 33 -2.49 16.88 -2.35
C MET A 33 -3.68 17.31 -1.47
N PRO A 34 -4.69 18.00 -2.01
CA PRO A 34 -5.91 18.29 -1.25
C PRO A 34 -6.75 17.01 -1.20
N ILE A 35 -6.27 16.00 -0.49
CA ILE A 35 -7.11 14.84 -0.18
C ILE A 35 -7.95 15.28 1.01
N GLN A 36 -9.13 15.75 0.73
CA GLN A 36 -10.18 15.87 1.74
C GLN A 36 -10.64 14.44 2.04
N THR A 37 -10.13 13.89 3.11
CA THR A 37 -10.73 12.71 3.71
C THR A 37 -12.03 13.16 4.35
N ALA A 38 -13.12 12.57 3.90
CA ALA A 38 -14.46 13.08 4.20
C ALA A 38 -14.89 12.83 5.66
N SER A 39 -14.14 12.09 6.46
CA SER A 39 -14.57 11.66 7.78
C SER A 39 -13.42 11.38 8.73
N ASP A 40 -13.56 11.82 9.99
CA ASP A 40 -12.67 11.45 11.10
C ASP A 40 -12.71 9.95 11.42
N THR A 41 -13.70 9.24 10.86
CA THR A 41 -13.86 7.79 11.02
C THR A 41 -13.06 6.97 10.02
N GLU A 42 -12.48 7.59 9.00
CA GLU A 42 -11.66 6.93 7.98
C GLU A 42 -10.18 6.90 8.38
N SER A 43 -9.49 5.85 7.98
CA SER A 43 -8.04 5.75 8.07
C SER A 43 -7.45 5.65 6.68
N VAL A 44 -6.46 6.50 6.41
CA VAL A 44 -5.78 6.55 5.12
C VAL A 44 -4.27 6.49 5.34
N TYR A 45 -3.61 5.64 4.57
CA TYR A 45 -2.16 5.56 4.52
C TYR A 45 -1.72 5.43 3.07
N LEU A 46 -1.14 6.49 2.53
CA LEU A 46 -0.58 6.51 1.18
C LEU A 46 0.94 6.57 1.28
N PHE A 47 1.60 5.64 0.64
CA PHE A 47 3.04 5.45 0.73
C PHE A 47 3.69 5.46 -0.66
N ASN A 48 4.81 6.16 -0.79
CA ASN A 48 5.60 6.15 -2.01
C ASN A 48 6.66 5.04 -1.90
N LEU A 49 6.59 4.06 -2.78
CA LEU A 49 7.48 2.90 -2.79
C LEU A 49 8.91 3.26 -3.21
N ASP A 50 9.07 4.24 -4.12
CA ASP A 50 10.38 4.62 -4.63
C ASP A 50 11.21 5.39 -3.60
N THR A 51 10.55 6.27 -2.84
CA THR A 51 11.21 7.10 -1.83
C THR A 51 11.20 6.49 -0.43
N GLY A 52 10.41 5.44 -0.19
CA GLY A 52 10.24 4.86 1.13
C GLY A 52 9.56 5.80 2.14
N LYS A 53 8.78 6.79 1.67
CA LYS A 53 8.16 7.79 2.55
C LYS A 53 6.65 7.83 2.41
N PRO A 54 5.93 8.07 3.51
CA PRO A 54 4.49 8.30 3.44
C PRO A 54 4.19 9.65 2.78
N ILE A 55 3.21 9.66 1.89
CA ILE A 55 2.67 10.86 1.24
C ILE A 55 1.51 11.42 2.06
N LEU A 56 0.66 10.53 2.60
CA LEU A 56 -0.49 10.90 3.41
C LEU A 56 -0.65 9.92 4.56
N ARG A 57 -0.93 10.46 5.74
CA ARG A 57 -1.32 9.71 6.93
C ARG A 57 -2.52 10.38 7.56
N GLN A 58 -3.60 9.64 7.73
CA GLN A 58 -4.75 10.07 8.51
C GLN A 58 -5.25 8.88 9.33
N ASN A 59 -5.30 9.03 10.63
CA ASN A 59 -5.74 7.99 11.57
C ASN A 59 -5.06 6.62 11.33
N SER A 60 -3.86 6.60 10.72
CA SER A 60 -3.17 5.39 10.25
C SER A 60 -2.75 4.44 11.37
N ASP A 61 -2.62 4.97 12.59
CA ASP A 61 -2.18 4.21 13.76
C ASP A 61 -3.37 3.72 14.61
N GLN A 62 -4.60 4.02 14.19
CA GLN A 62 -5.80 3.57 14.89
C GLN A 62 -6.15 2.13 14.50
N GLN A 63 -6.43 1.32 15.49
CA GLN A 63 -6.93 -0.04 15.28
C GLN A 63 -8.35 0.00 14.71
N ARG A 64 -8.55 -0.66 13.56
CA ARG A 64 -9.84 -0.70 12.86
C ARG A 64 -10.13 -2.08 12.28
N TYR A 65 -11.39 -2.33 12.03
CA TYR A 65 -11.80 -3.49 11.24
C TYR A 65 -11.47 -3.24 9.78
N ILE A 66 -10.52 -4.00 9.25
CA ILE A 66 -9.98 -3.83 7.89
C ILE A 66 -10.66 -4.71 6.84
N ALA A 67 -11.69 -5.45 7.24
CA ALA A 67 -12.47 -6.31 6.35
C ALA A 67 -11.58 -7.15 5.41
N SER A 68 -11.84 -7.08 4.11
CA SER A 68 -11.14 -7.88 3.09
C SER A 68 -9.65 -7.56 2.92
N LEU A 69 -9.13 -6.48 3.48
CA LEU A 69 -7.68 -6.22 3.49
C LEU A 69 -6.92 -7.31 4.26
N THR A 70 -7.56 -7.99 5.21
CA THR A 70 -7.01 -9.17 5.89
C THR A 70 -6.58 -10.25 4.90
N LYS A 71 -7.30 -10.42 3.77
CA LYS A 71 -6.96 -11.40 2.74
C LYS A 71 -5.61 -11.14 2.09
N MET A 72 -5.21 -9.88 1.96
CA MET A 72 -3.90 -9.51 1.41
C MET A 72 -2.78 -10.03 2.30
N MET A 73 -2.90 -9.87 3.63
CA MET A 73 -1.92 -10.40 4.58
C MET A 73 -1.90 -11.93 4.56
N THR A 74 -3.06 -12.57 4.53
CA THR A 74 -3.15 -14.03 4.43
C THR A 74 -2.50 -14.55 3.16
N ALA A 75 -2.75 -13.89 2.01
CA ALA A 75 -2.13 -14.24 0.74
C ALA A 75 -0.61 -14.08 0.78
N LEU A 76 -0.11 -12.99 1.38
CA LEU A 76 1.32 -12.75 1.53
C LEU A 76 1.98 -13.86 2.35
N LEU A 77 1.47 -14.16 3.53
CA LEU A 77 1.99 -15.23 4.39
C LEU A 77 1.93 -16.60 3.71
N PHE A 78 0.87 -16.85 2.93
CA PHE A 78 0.74 -18.09 2.17
C PHE A 78 1.83 -18.22 1.11
N LEU A 79 2.14 -17.13 0.38
CA LEU A 79 3.21 -17.09 -0.61
C LEU A 79 4.60 -17.19 0.04
N GLU A 80 4.82 -16.47 1.13
CA GLU A 80 6.10 -16.49 1.89
C GLU A 80 6.38 -17.83 2.57
N SER A 81 5.38 -18.70 2.69
CA SER A 81 5.57 -20.05 3.25
C SER A 81 6.57 -20.91 2.46
N GLY A 82 6.96 -20.47 1.25
CA GLY A 82 7.96 -21.12 0.39
C GLY A 82 7.56 -22.51 -0.11
N LYS A 83 6.31 -22.92 0.11
CA LYS A 83 5.81 -24.23 -0.32
C LYS A 83 5.43 -24.20 -1.80
N ASP A 84 5.58 -25.33 -2.47
CA ASP A 84 5.17 -25.48 -3.87
C ASP A 84 3.68 -25.15 -4.05
N MET A 85 3.39 -24.16 -4.90
CA MET A 85 2.02 -23.72 -5.18
C MET A 85 1.21 -24.74 -5.99
N ASN A 86 1.89 -25.64 -6.70
CA ASN A 86 1.24 -26.74 -7.47
C ASN A 86 1.00 -27.98 -6.61
N ALA A 87 1.55 -28.04 -5.40
CA ALA A 87 1.31 -29.14 -4.50
C ALA A 87 -0.16 -29.27 -4.15
N GLU A 88 -0.65 -30.48 -4.09
CA GLU A 88 -2.02 -30.81 -3.70
C GLU A 88 -2.18 -30.80 -2.18
N ILE A 89 -3.32 -30.32 -1.73
CA ILE A 89 -3.74 -30.32 -0.33
C ILE A 89 -5.13 -30.93 -0.25
N THR A 90 -5.28 -31.89 0.63
CA THR A 90 -6.59 -32.44 0.96
C THR A 90 -7.21 -31.64 2.10
N ILE A 91 -8.44 -31.18 1.92
CA ILE A 91 -9.19 -30.41 2.93
C ILE A 91 -9.49 -31.30 4.13
N PRO A 92 -8.92 -31.00 5.31
CA PRO A 92 -8.99 -31.90 6.45
C PRO A 92 -10.36 -31.88 7.11
N THR A 93 -10.72 -32.99 7.75
CA THR A 93 -11.97 -33.14 8.49
C THR A 93 -12.09 -32.22 9.70
N SER A 94 -10.95 -31.72 10.21
CA SER A 94 -10.93 -30.77 11.32
C SER A 94 -11.64 -29.44 11.00
N LEU A 95 -11.79 -29.08 9.72
CA LEU A 95 -12.48 -27.87 9.28
C LEU A 95 -14.01 -28.02 9.15
N THR A 96 -14.56 -29.17 9.51
CA THR A 96 -16.00 -29.43 9.37
C THR A 96 -16.84 -28.40 10.15
N GLN A 97 -16.43 -28.05 11.36
CA GLN A 97 -17.19 -27.12 12.19
C GLN A 97 -17.13 -25.72 11.66
N GLU A 98 -15.94 -25.26 11.28
CA GLU A 98 -15.72 -23.93 10.69
C GLU A 98 -16.54 -23.74 9.41
N PHE A 99 -16.61 -24.78 8.56
CA PHE A 99 -17.43 -24.70 7.33
C PHE A 99 -18.92 -24.58 7.63
N LYS A 100 -19.42 -25.28 8.66
CA LYS A 100 -20.81 -25.12 9.11
C LYS A 100 -21.10 -23.75 9.67
N ASP A 101 -20.16 -23.20 10.46
CA ASP A 101 -20.33 -21.90 11.09
C ASP A 101 -20.34 -20.78 10.03
N ILE A 102 -19.45 -20.85 9.01
CA ILE A 102 -19.44 -19.94 7.88
C ILE A 102 -20.75 -20.02 7.08
N GLN A 103 -21.25 -21.23 6.84
CA GLN A 103 -22.51 -21.44 6.12
C GLN A 103 -23.71 -20.89 6.91
N ASN A 104 -23.77 -21.11 8.21
CA ASN A 104 -24.81 -20.58 9.08
C ASN A 104 -24.80 -19.05 9.16
N ALA A 105 -23.62 -18.45 9.06
CA ALA A 105 -23.43 -16.98 9.04
C ALA A 105 -23.67 -16.38 7.66
N ASN A 106 -24.08 -17.13 6.65
CA ASN A 106 -24.15 -16.72 5.24
C ASN A 106 -22.84 -16.13 4.74
N GLY A 107 -21.72 -16.70 5.21
CA GLY A 107 -20.38 -16.25 4.81
C GLY A 107 -20.07 -16.64 3.37
N SER A 108 -19.20 -15.85 2.74
CA SER A 108 -18.72 -16.14 1.39
C SER A 108 -17.72 -17.30 1.41
N THR A 109 -17.91 -18.30 0.55
CA THR A 109 -17.07 -19.50 0.47
C THR A 109 -16.71 -19.82 -0.98
N MET A 110 -15.62 -20.62 -1.18
CA MET A 110 -15.32 -21.24 -2.48
C MET A 110 -16.04 -22.59 -2.65
N ASN A 111 -16.98 -22.96 -1.79
CA ASN A 111 -17.69 -24.25 -1.79
C ASN A 111 -16.76 -25.47 -1.71
N LEU A 112 -15.63 -25.36 -1.04
CA LEU A 112 -14.75 -26.50 -0.77
C LEU A 112 -15.45 -27.57 0.05
N ARG A 113 -15.13 -28.84 -0.23
CA ARG A 113 -15.69 -29.98 0.48
C ARG A 113 -14.63 -30.65 1.35
N ILE A 114 -15.03 -31.15 2.49
CA ILE A 114 -14.18 -31.98 3.34
C ILE A 114 -13.71 -33.21 2.55
N GLY A 115 -12.40 -33.49 2.57
CA GLY A 115 -11.78 -34.58 1.81
C GLY A 115 -11.50 -34.27 0.34
N GLU A 116 -11.90 -33.11 -0.16
CA GLU A 116 -11.56 -32.65 -1.50
C GLU A 116 -10.07 -32.33 -1.58
N THR A 117 -9.44 -32.68 -2.72
CA THR A 117 -8.04 -32.38 -2.98
C THR A 117 -7.95 -31.26 -4.02
N VAL A 118 -7.25 -30.19 -3.68
CA VAL A 118 -7.08 -29.00 -4.49
C VAL A 118 -5.63 -28.57 -4.48
N ARG A 119 -5.18 -27.85 -5.51
CA ARG A 119 -3.81 -27.30 -5.52
C ARG A 119 -3.75 -26.08 -4.59
N ARG A 120 -2.58 -25.85 -4.00
CA ARG A 120 -2.33 -24.66 -3.18
C ARG A 120 -2.65 -23.36 -3.90
N ILE A 121 -2.30 -23.28 -5.19
CA ILE A 121 -2.58 -22.08 -6.01
C ILE A 121 -4.09 -21.82 -6.14
N ASP A 122 -4.91 -22.87 -6.23
CA ASP A 122 -6.36 -22.74 -6.34
C ASP A 122 -6.97 -22.17 -5.05
N LEU A 123 -6.41 -22.52 -3.87
CA LEU A 123 -6.79 -21.91 -2.60
C LEU A 123 -6.46 -20.42 -2.55
N LEU A 124 -5.32 -20.02 -3.10
CA LEU A 124 -4.93 -18.61 -3.16
C LEU A 124 -5.87 -17.82 -4.06
N TYR A 125 -6.20 -18.34 -5.23
CA TYR A 125 -7.21 -17.74 -6.11
C TYR A 125 -8.56 -17.63 -5.44
N GLY A 126 -9.03 -18.69 -4.79
CA GLY A 126 -10.28 -18.67 -4.07
C GLY A 126 -10.33 -17.65 -2.93
N LEU A 127 -9.22 -17.49 -2.19
CA LEU A 127 -9.10 -16.47 -1.15
C LEU A 127 -9.28 -15.06 -1.72
N LEU A 128 -8.65 -14.78 -2.87
CA LEU A 128 -8.64 -13.43 -3.47
C LEU A 128 -9.89 -13.14 -4.29
N LEU A 129 -10.44 -14.16 -4.99
CA LEU A 129 -11.57 -14.01 -5.90
C LEU A 129 -12.93 -14.24 -5.23
N SER A 130 -12.98 -14.85 -4.05
CA SER A 130 -14.25 -15.19 -3.35
C SER A 130 -15.10 -13.98 -2.95
N LEU A 131 -14.72 -12.76 -3.35
CA LEU A 131 -15.52 -11.54 -3.23
C LEU A 131 -16.42 -11.29 -4.44
N ILE A 132 -16.21 -12.04 -5.50
CA ILE A 132 -17.01 -11.90 -6.71
C ILE A 132 -18.14 -12.92 -6.61
N HIS A 133 -19.20 -12.55 -5.88
CA HIS A 133 -20.49 -13.13 -6.11
C HIS A 133 -21.09 -12.41 -7.31
N ILE A 134 -20.91 -13.04 -8.45
CA ILE A 134 -21.73 -12.76 -9.63
C ILE A 134 -22.93 -13.67 -9.53
#